data_776a5480aa6d540b0cddae6874ca8260
#
_entry.id   776a5480aa6d540b0cddae6874ca8260
#
_cell.length_a   1.000
_cell.length_b   1.000
_cell.length_c   1.000
_cell.angle_alpha   90.00
_cell.angle_beta   90.00
_cell.angle_gamma   90.00
#
_symmetry.space_group_name_H-M   'P 1'
#
loop_
_entity.id
_entity.type
_entity.pdbx_description
1 polymer ?
#
loop_
_entity_poly.entity_id
_entity_poly.type
_entity_poly.pdbx_seq_one_letter_code
_entity_poly.pdbx_strand_id
1 'polypeptide(L)'
;MPELASMAYQVLNAARCWRYLESGELGSKVEGAAWLERRDPDPDTRALLDATLAYQRGGIPNDPDERIVSEFVQRVEAMLRAAVS
;
A
#
# COMPACT_ATOMS: atom_id res chain seq x y z
N MET A 1 -7.14 6.23 -18.38
CA MET A 1 -5.71 5.98 -18.14
C MET A 1 -5.55 4.89 -17.12
N PRO A 2 -4.66 3.96 -17.37
CA PRO A 2 -4.45 2.85 -16.43
C PRO A 2 -3.66 3.21 -15.19
N GLU A 3 -3.09 4.42 -15.14
CA GLU A 3 -2.16 4.78 -14.08
C GLU A 3 -2.78 4.72 -12.69
N LEU A 4 -4.03 5.17 -12.55
CA LEU A 4 -4.67 5.16 -11.24
C LEU A 4 -4.90 3.74 -10.75
N ALA A 5 -5.41 2.88 -11.63
CA ALA A 5 -5.61 1.47 -11.29
C ALA A 5 -4.27 0.77 -11.01
N SER A 6 -3.24 1.11 -11.81
CA SER A 6 -1.92 0.52 -11.64
C SER A 6 -1.29 0.95 -10.31
N MET A 7 -1.43 2.22 -9.94
CA MET A 7 -0.90 2.71 -8.68
C MET A 7 -1.61 2.08 -7.49
N ALA A 8 -2.95 1.97 -7.56
CA ALA A 8 -3.71 1.32 -6.51
C ALA A 8 -3.28 -0.14 -6.34
N TYR A 9 -3.08 -0.84 -7.44
CA TYR A 9 -2.63 -2.22 -7.42
C TYR A 9 -1.26 -2.34 -6.74
N GLN A 10 -0.33 -1.45 -7.09
CA GLN A 10 1.00 -1.46 -6.51
C GLN A 10 0.97 -1.20 -5.00
N VAL A 11 0.16 -0.23 -4.58
CA VAL A 11 0.04 0.11 -3.15
C VAL A 11 -0.56 -1.05 -2.38
N LEU A 12 -1.62 -1.65 -2.90
CA LEU A 12 -2.28 -2.76 -2.22
C LEU A 12 -1.37 -3.98 -2.10
N ASN A 13 -0.65 -4.30 -3.17
CA ASN A 13 0.31 -5.40 -3.12
C ASN A 13 1.44 -5.12 -2.14
N ALA A 14 1.95 -3.91 -2.11
CA ALA A 14 3.00 -3.53 -1.19
C ALA A 14 2.53 -3.62 0.26
N ALA A 15 1.32 -3.15 0.55
CA ALA A 15 0.75 -3.23 1.89
C ALA A 15 0.55 -4.70 2.32
N ARG A 16 0.12 -5.54 1.40
CA ARG A 16 -0.04 -6.97 1.64
C ARG A 16 1.30 -7.64 1.97
N CYS A 17 2.35 -7.27 1.23
CA CYS A 17 3.69 -7.77 1.49
C CYS A 17 4.21 -7.30 2.85
N TRP A 18 3.97 -6.04 3.18
CA TRP A 18 4.38 -5.50 4.47
C TRP A 18 3.75 -6.31 5.61
N ARG A 19 2.45 -6.55 5.53
CA ARG A 19 1.75 -7.34 6.52
C ARG A 19 2.36 -8.74 6.66
N TYR A 20 2.64 -9.37 5.53
CA TYR A 20 3.23 -10.70 5.51
C TYR A 20 4.60 -10.70 6.20
N LEU A 21 5.42 -9.70 5.90
CA LEU A 21 6.78 -9.62 6.46
C LEU A 21 6.74 -9.42 7.98
N GLU A 22 5.77 -8.69 8.50
CA GLU A 22 5.69 -8.42 9.94
C GLU A 22 4.91 -9.46 10.71
N SER A 23 3.83 -9.99 10.16
CA SER A 23 2.91 -10.85 10.89
C SER A 23 2.91 -12.31 10.42
N GLY A 24 3.46 -12.57 9.25
CA GLY A 24 3.40 -13.90 8.66
C GLY A 24 2.06 -14.22 8.01
N GLU A 25 1.13 -13.29 8.02
CA GLU A 25 -0.20 -13.50 7.46
C GLU A 25 -0.33 -12.80 6.12
N LEU A 26 -0.83 -13.50 5.11
CA LEU A 26 -0.92 -12.95 3.76
C LEU A 26 -2.30 -12.43 3.43
N GLY A 27 -3.33 -12.57 3.90
CA GLY A 27 -4.67 -12.06 3.64
C GLY A 27 -4.87 -11.45 2.24
N SER A 28 -5.99 -10.79 2.05
CA SER A 28 -6.29 -10.10 0.81
C SER A 28 -5.57 -8.76 0.75
N LYS A 29 -5.56 -8.15 -0.46
CA LYS A 29 -4.95 -6.83 -0.65
C LYS A 29 -5.61 -5.76 0.21
N VAL A 30 -6.95 -5.76 0.26
CA VAL A 30 -7.69 -4.80 1.06
C VAL A 30 -7.42 -5.02 2.54
N GLU A 31 -7.36 -6.27 2.97
CA GLU A 31 -7.03 -6.59 4.35
C GLU A 31 -5.63 -6.12 4.73
N GLY A 32 -4.67 -6.24 3.81
CA GLY A 32 -3.32 -5.76 4.04
C GLY A 32 -3.29 -4.26 4.25
N ALA A 33 -3.99 -3.51 3.41
CA ALA A 33 -4.05 -2.05 3.54
C ALA A 33 -4.74 -1.64 4.84
N ALA A 34 -5.85 -2.28 5.19
CA ALA A 34 -6.56 -1.98 6.43
C ALA A 34 -5.70 -2.30 7.66
N TRP A 35 -4.96 -3.39 7.60
CA TRP A 35 -4.04 -3.77 8.67
C TRP A 35 -2.97 -2.70 8.88
N LEU A 36 -2.41 -2.20 7.78
CA LEU A 36 -1.37 -1.18 7.84
C LEU A 36 -1.91 0.13 8.38
N GLU A 37 -3.14 0.52 8.01
CA GLU A 37 -3.76 1.73 8.55
C GLU A 37 -3.90 1.66 10.08
N ARG A 38 -4.21 0.49 10.60
CA ARG A 38 -4.36 0.30 12.05
C ARG A 38 -3.02 0.36 12.79
N ARG A 39 -1.91 0.30 12.07
CA ARG A 39 -0.57 0.39 12.66
C ARG A 39 -0.09 1.83 12.82
N ASP A 40 -0.99 2.79 12.60
CA ASP A 40 -0.71 4.22 12.76
C ASP A 40 0.49 4.69 11.93
N PRO A 41 0.40 4.52 10.60
CA PRO A 41 1.50 4.92 9.72
C PRO A 41 1.69 6.42 9.69
N ASP A 42 2.81 6.86 9.10
CA ASP A 42 3.06 8.28 8.91
C ASP A 42 1.96 8.93 8.05
N PRO A 43 1.79 10.26 8.11
CA PRO A 43 0.69 10.93 7.39
C PRO A 43 0.65 10.66 5.89
N ASP A 44 1.80 10.62 5.24
CA ASP A 44 1.85 10.37 3.79
C ASP A 44 1.36 8.96 3.46
N THR A 45 1.79 7.98 4.23
CA THR A 45 1.37 6.60 4.02
C THR A 45 -0.12 6.45 4.32
N ARG A 46 -0.61 7.08 5.39
CA ARG A 46 -2.03 7.03 5.72
C ARG A 46 -2.89 7.63 4.61
N ALA A 47 -2.49 8.80 4.09
CA ALA A 47 -3.22 9.44 3.00
C ALA A 47 -3.24 8.54 1.75
N LEU A 48 -2.12 7.89 1.46
CA LEU A 48 -2.02 6.99 0.32
C LEU A 48 -2.94 5.78 0.49
N LEU A 49 -2.97 5.19 1.67
CA LEU A 49 -3.84 4.05 1.95
C LEU A 49 -5.31 4.43 1.89
N ASP A 50 -5.66 5.60 2.45
CA ASP A 50 -7.04 6.09 2.40
C ASP A 50 -7.51 6.28 0.96
N ALA A 51 -6.69 6.91 0.14
CA ALA A 51 -7.03 7.14 -1.27
C ALA A 51 -7.18 5.82 -2.02
N THR A 52 -6.30 4.87 -1.75
CA THR A 52 -6.31 3.56 -2.42
C THR A 52 -7.54 2.76 -2.02
N LEU A 53 -7.90 2.75 -0.75
CA LEU A 53 -9.08 2.04 -0.27
C LEU A 53 -10.37 2.69 -0.79
N ALA A 54 -10.39 4.02 -0.89
CA ALA A 54 -11.53 4.73 -1.48
C ALA A 54 -11.72 4.33 -2.94
N TYR A 55 -10.62 4.22 -3.69
CA TYR A 55 -10.67 3.79 -5.08
C TYR A 55 -11.23 2.37 -5.19
N GLN A 56 -10.82 1.47 -4.30
CA GLN A 56 -11.31 0.08 -4.30
C GLN A 56 -12.81 0.00 -4.01
N ARG A 57 -13.37 0.94 -3.25
CA ARG A 57 -14.79 0.98 -2.95
C ARG A 57 -15.60 1.64 -4.06
N GLY A 58 -14.96 2.00 -5.17
CA GLY A 58 -15.63 2.66 -6.29
C GLY A 58 -15.73 4.17 -6.15
N GLY A 59 -15.06 4.74 -5.16
CA GLY A 59 -14.98 6.19 -5.02
C GLY A 59 -14.03 6.80 -6.03
N ILE A 60 -14.05 8.12 -6.12
CA ILE A 60 -13.13 8.86 -6.97
C ILE A 60 -12.07 9.45 -6.03
N PRO A 61 -10.89 8.85 -5.94
CA PRO A 61 -9.86 9.37 -5.05
C PRO A 61 -9.23 10.63 -5.64
N ASN A 62 -8.64 11.44 -4.79
CA ASN A 62 -7.70 12.43 -5.26
C ASN A 62 -6.52 11.68 -5.87
N ASP A 63 -5.92 12.23 -6.93
CA ASP A 63 -4.78 11.59 -7.56
C ASP A 63 -3.66 11.40 -6.53
N PRO A 64 -3.22 10.17 -6.29
CA PRO A 64 -2.10 9.97 -5.40
C PRO A 64 -0.84 10.57 -6.03
N ASP A 65 0.03 11.11 -5.19
CA ASP A 65 1.32 11.61 -5.64
C ASP A 65 2.18 10.42 -6.06
N GLU A 66 2.57 10.37 -7.34
CA GLU A 66 3.39 9.28 -7.86
C GLU A 66 4.68 9.10 -7.06
N ARG A 67 5.25 10.20 -6.58
CA ARG A 67 6.46 10.14 -5.77
C ARG A 67 6.20 9.39 -4.45
N ILE A 68 5.06 9.66 -3.83
CA ILE A 68 4.70 8.99 -2.57
C ILE A 68 4.45 7.51 -2.82
N VAL A 69 3.76 7.18 -3.92
CA VAL A 69 3.55 5.78 -4.30
C VAL A 69 4.88 5.08 -4.51
N SER A 70 5.78 5.70 -5.28
CA SER A 70 7.08 5.13 -5.57
C SER A 70 7.90 4.91 -4.29
N GLU A 71 7.92 5.90 -3.42
CA GLU A 71 8.66 5.79 -2.15
C GLU A 71 8.11 4.66 -1.28
N PHE A 72 6.79 4.53 -1.22
CA PHE A 72 6.15 3.48 -0.44
C PHE A 72 6.51 2.10 -0.98
N VAL A 73 6.38 1.92 -2.30
CA VAL A 73 6.70 0.65 -2.94
C VAL A 73 8.18 0.31 -2.74
N GLN A 74 9.07 1.29 -2.91
CA GLN A 74 10.50 1.08 -2.72
C GLN A 74 10.84 0.70 -1.29
N ARG A 75 10.14 1.30 -0.32
CA ARG A 75 10.34 0.94 1.09
C ARG A 75 10.01 -0.53 1.33
N VAL A 76 8.87 -0.99 0.79
CA VAL A 76 8.48 -2.38 0.96
C VAL A 76 9.44 -3.32 0.22
N GLU A 77 9.90 -2.93 -0.96
CA GLU A 77 10.90 -3.72 -1.68
C GLU A 77 12.19 -3.85 -0.88
N ALA A 78 12.61 -2.78 -0.21
CA ALA A 78 13.81 -2.82 0.63
C ALA A 78 13.60 -3.78 1.82
N MET A 79 12.41 -3.74 2.42
CA MET A 79 12.06 -4.65 3.51
C MET A 79 12.12 -6.11 3.03
N LEU A 80 11.60 -6.36 1.83
CA LEU A 80 11.58 -7.69 1.26
C LEU A 80 12.99 -8.20 0.99
N ARG A 81 13.85 -7.34 0.43
CA ARG A 81 15.24 -7.71 0.18
C ARG A 81 15.98 -8.02 1.47
N ALA A 82 15.74 -7.24 2.53
CA ALA A 82 16.34 -7.48 3.81
C ALA A 82 15.88 -8.81 4.42
N ALA A 83 14.64 -9.17 4.19
CA ALA A 83 14.07 -10.41 4.73
C ALA A 83 14.64 -11.66 4.07
N VAL A 84 15.07 -11.56 2.80
CA VAL A 84 15.63 -12.72 2.07
C VAL A 84 17.15 -12.73 2.00
N SER A 85 17.80 -11.75 2.57
CA SER A 85 19.28 -11.65 2.57
C SER A 85 19.90 -12.59 3.57
#